data_6fb759d6ddda96c54d331de761dd368c
#
_entry.id   6fb759d6ddda96c54d331de761dd368c
#
_cell.length_a   1.000
_cell.length_b   1.000
_cell.length_c   1.000
_cell.angle_alpha   90.00
_cell.angle_beta   90.00
_cell.angle_gamma   90.00
#
_symmetry.space_group_name_H-M   'P 1'
#
loop_
_entity.id
_entity.type
_entity.pdbx_description
1 polymer ?
#
loop_
_entity_poly.entity_id
_entity_poly.type
_entity_poly.pdbx_seq_one_letter_code
_entity_poly.pdbx_strand_id
1 'polypeptide(L)'
;MPATEMFTIGPVNERPSFRLKVMRFAMKNSGFKIDYFSANVVEIEHEKVMFVTTIDFCMRTRLISLLLITVSVFAAACSRSVMTGAQQVGEYLPMLSGKRIAVVANQTSVVERSHLVDTLLAMGVNVKCVFGPEHGFRGQADAGEHLSDNTDPQTGLPVVSLYGKHRKPTAADMDSLDMVIFDIQDVGVRFYTYISTLHYVMEACAENNVPLLVLDRPNPNGFYIDGPVLDTAVTRSFVGMHPVPLVHGMTIGEYAMMLNGEHWLAGGKQCRLTVVPCRNYTHSTHYQLPIKPSPNLPTYRSVLLYPSLGLFEGTFMSVARGTEFPFEAIGHPDYNVAPFRFTPHSVSGAKYPPFKDVECCGYDLRGISIDSLETDARINLKWLIDSYKYFQSKPDFFNSFLSRLAGPELRKQIEQGMTEDEIRQSWQDGLRKFQTIRKKYLLYEDF
;
A
#
# COMPACT_ATOMS: atom_id res chain seq x y z
N MET A 1 -9.79 3.70 -53.74
CA MET A 1 -11.23 3.58 -54.11
C MET A 1 -11.55 2.10 -54.08
N PRO A 2 -12.52 1.62 -53.33
CA PRO A 2 -12.90 0.19 -53.36
C PRO A 2 -13.77 -0.06 -54.62
N ALA A 3 -13.46 -1.15 -55.33
CA ALA A 3 -14.21 -1.57 -56.48
C ALA A 3 -15.63 -1.99 -56.09
N THR A 4 -16.62 -1.45 -56.82
CA THR A 4 -18.03 -1.80 -56.66
C THR A 4 -18.36 -2.89 -57.68
N GLU A 5 -18.58 -4.11 -57.21
CA GLU A 5 -19.07 -5.18 -58.09
C GLU A 5 -20.61 -5.18 -58.06
N MET A 6 -21.20 -5.11 -59.28
CA MET A 6 -22.63 -5.13 -59.49
C MET A 6 -23.06 -6.51 -59.96
N PHE A 7 -23.89 -7.18 -59.20
CA PHE A 7 -24.49 -8.46 -59.61
C PHE A 7 -25.95 -8.25 -60.04
N THR A 8 -26.28 -8.71 -61.21
CA THR A 8 -27.66 -8.71 -61.73
C THR A 8 -28.23 -10.11 -61.53
N ILE A 9 -29.36 -10.21 -60.83
CA ILE A 9 -30.11 -11.48 -60.73
C ILE A 9 -31.20 -11.43 -61.84
N GLY A 10 -31.26 -12.48 -62.63
CA GLY A 10 -32.19 -12.58 -63.76
C GLY A 10 -33.66 -12.53 -63.36
N PRO A 11 -34.60 -12.37 -64.37
CA PRO A 11 -36.00 -12.05 -64.15
C PRO A 11 -36.75 -13.17 -63.47
N VAL A 12 -37.48 -12.86 -62.41
CA VAL A 12 -38.55 -13.72 -61.88
C VAL A 12 -39.86 -13.32 -62.53
N ASN A 13 -40.57 -14.26 -63.13
CA ASN A 13 -41.80 -14.25 -63.92
C ASN A 13 -42.71 -13.01 -63.84
N GLU A 14 -43.00 -12.53 -64.97
CA GLU A 14 -43.99 -11.57 -65.46
C GLU A 14 -45.07 -11.04 -64.51
N ARG A 15 -44.91 -9.75 -64.13
CA ARG A 15 -45.80 -8.57 -64.11
C ARG A 15 -45.39 -7.62 -62.97
N PRO A 16 -45.48 -6.33 -63.15
CA PRO A 16 -44.57 -5.44 -63.88
C PRO A 16 -43.15 -5.43 -63.27
N SER A 17 -42.17 -5.12 -64.09
CA SER A 17 -40.76 -5.38 -63.87
C SER A 17 -40.20 -4.76 -62.55
N PHE A 18 -40.08 -5.59 -61.53
CA PHE A 18 -39.27 -5.28 -60.39
C PHE A 18 -37.84 -5.78 -60.60
N ARG A 19 -36.85 -4.89 -60.62
CA ARG A 19 -35.44 -5.27 -60.60
C ARG A 19 -34.88 -5.05 -59.18
N LEU A 20 -34.46 -6.13 -58.55
CA LEU A 20 -33.77 -6.08 -57.30
C LEU A 20 -32.26 -5.93 -57.55
N LYS A 21 -31.67 -4.77 -57.16
CA LYS A 21 -30.22 -4.61 -57.16
C LYS A 21 -29.69 -4.77 -55.74
N VAL A 22 -28.83 -5.75 -55.55
CA VAL A 22 -28.13 -5.97 -54.30
C VAL A 22 -26.72 -5.40 -54.43
N MET A 23 -26.40 -4.37 -53.68
CA MET A 23 -25.06 -3.84 -53.59
C MET A 23 -24.34 -4.41 -52.35
N ARG A 24 -23.17 -4.97 -52.56
CA ARG A 24 -22.29 -5.42 -51.47
C ARG A 24 -21.11 -4.46 -51.35
N PHE A 25 -20.91 -3.96 -50.16
CA PHE A 25 -19.75 -3.14 -49.83
C PHE A 25 -18.83 -3.92 -48.88
N ALA A 26 -17.54 -4.01 -49.21
CA ALA A 26 -16.52 -4.54 -48.31
C ALA A 26 -15.62 -3.40 -47.87
N MET A 27 -15.56 -3.13 -46.56
CA MET A 27 -14.55 -2.25 -46.00
C MET A 27 -13.41 -3.08 -45.41
N LYS A 28 -12.19 -2.80 -45.86
CA LYS A 28 -10.97 -3.40 -45.33
C LYS A 28 -10.20 -2.31 -44.61
N ASN A 29 -10.23 -2.34 -43.29
CA ASN A 29 -9.28 -1.53 -42.49
C ASN A 29 -8.93 -2.24 -41.20
N SER A 30 -7.65 -2.34 -40.96
CA SER A 30 -7.00 -2.67 -39.66
C SER A 30 -7.61 -3.84 -38.87
N GLY A 31 -7.52 -5.08 -39.40
CA GLY A 31 -7.60 -6.27 -38.55
C GLY A 31 -8.98 -6.78 -38.16
N PHE A 32 -10.07 -6.04 -38.40
CA PHE A 32 -11.45 -6.51 -38.20
C PHE A 32 -12.12 -6.84 -39.51
N LYS A 33 -12.53 -8.10 -39.70
CA LYS A 33 -13.41 -8.52 -40.82
C LYS A 33 -14.84 -8.18 -40.44
N ILE A 34 -15.46 -7.23 -41.16
CA ILE A 34 -16.91 -7.02 -41.13
C ILE A 34 -17.45 -7.71 -42.39
N ASP A 35 -18.08 -8.86 -42.18
CA ASP A 35 -18.72 -9.61 -43.27
C ASP A 35 -20.14 -9.09 -43.51
N TYR A 36 -20.31 -8.40 -44.63
CA TYR A 36 -21.56 -8.14 -45.39
C TYR A 36 -22.58 -7.16 -44.79
N PHE A 37 -22.76 -6.04 -45.50
CA PHE A 37 -23.98 -5.27 -45.51
C PHE A 37 -24.75 -5.51 -46.83
N SER A 38 -26.03 -5.86 -46.78
CA SER A 38 -26.92 -5.90 -47.94
C SER A 38 -27.99 -4.81 -47.84
N ALA A 39 -28.09 -3.99 -48.87
CA ALA A 39 -29.17 -3.03 -49.01
C ALA A 39 -30.08 -3.47 -50.19
N ASN A 40 -31.37 -3.52 -49.94
CA ASN A 40 -32.37 -3.77 -51.01
C ASN A 40 -32.87 -2.43 -51.50
N VAL A 41 -32.68 -2.16 -52.80
CA VAL A 41 -33.25 -0.98 -53.47
C VAL A 41 -34.30 -1.50 -54.45
N VAL A 42 -35.54 -1.06 -54.25
CA VAL A 42 -36.64 -1.35 -55.19
C VAL A 42 -36.88 -0.08 -56.03
N GLU A 43 -36.68 -0.20 -57.36
CA GLU A 43 -36.93 0.90 -58.31
C GLU A 43 -38.26 0.63 -59.01
N ILE A 44 -39.25 1.51 -58.88
CA ILE A 44 -40.56 1.45 -59.55
C ILE A 44 -40.57 2.49 -60.67
N GLU A 45 -40.81 2.03 -61.89
CA GLU A 45 -40.73 2.81 -63.17
C GLU A 45 -41.93 3.74 -63.40
N HIS A 46 -42.34 4.61 -62.50
CA HIS A 46 -43.17 5.78 -62.77
C HIS A 46 -43.19 6.83 -61.65
N GLU A 47 -42.58 6.60 -60.50
CA GLU A 47 -42.30 7.67 -59.56
C GLU A 47 -41.07 7.28 -58.73
N LYS A 48 -40.03 8.12 -58.77
CA LYS A 48 -38.87 7.94 -57.93
C LYS A 48 -39.20 8.27 -56.46
N VAL A 49 -39.80 7.33 -55.79
CA VAL A 49 -39.91 7.39 -54.34
C VAL A 49 -38.73 6.60 -53.78
N MET A 50 -37.69 7.30 -53.41
CA MET A 50 -36.56 6.72 -52.72
C MET A 50 -36.97 6.46 -51.25
N PHE A 51 -37.45 5.22 -50.99
CA PHE A 51 -37.62 4.79 -49.60
C PHE A 51 -36.25 4.46 -49.03
N VAL A 52 -35.62 5.45 -48.41
CA VAL A 52 -34.52 5.23 -47.48
C VAL A 52 -35.15 4.66 -46.19
N THR A 53 -35.53 3.40 -46.24
CA THR A 53 -36.12 2.74 -45.10
C THR A 53 -35.12 1.75 -44.53
N THR A 54 -34.91 1.84 -43.23
CA THR A 54 -34.21 0.88 -42.36
C THR A 54 -32.69 1.00 -42.25
N ILE A 55 -31.96 1.47 -43.23
CA ILE A 55 -30.49 1.57 -43.12
C ILE A 55 -30.11 2.73 -42.19
N ASP A 56 -30.80 3.87 -42.28
CA ASP A 56 -30.52 5.05 -41.47
C ASP A 56 -30.90 4.82 -39.99
N PHE A 57 -32.01 4.10 -39.73
CA PHE A 57 -32.43 3.76 -38.36
C PHE A 57 -31.52 2.70 -37.73
N CYS A 58 -31.12 1.68 -38.50
CA CYS A 58 -30.23 0.63 -37.99
C CYS A 58 -28.76 1.12 -37.82
N MET A 59 -28.29 2.05 -38.68
CA MET A 59 -26.99 2.71 -38.49
C MET A 59 -27.02 3.69 -37.34
N ARG A 60 -28.08 4.48 -37.17
CA ARG A 60 -28.21 5.40 -36.02
C ARG A 60 -28.30 4.66 -34.69
N THR A 61 -29.08 3.58 -34.61
CA THR A 61 -29.16 2.75 -33.40
C THR A 61 -27.84 2.04 -33.10
N ARG A 62 -27.12 1.53 -34.12
CA ARG A 62 -25.79 0.92 -33.91
C ARG A 62 -24.71 1.95 -33.56
N LEU A 63 -24.72 3.15 -34.14
CA LEU A 63 -23.84 4.27 -33.76
C LEU A 63 -24.13 4.75 -32.34
N ILE A 64 -25.39 4.87 -31.95
CA ILE A 64 -25.79 5.22 -30.59
C ILE A 64 -25.40 4.10 -29.62
N SER A 65 -25.58 2.83 -29.97
CA SER A 65 -25.14 1.70 -29.15
C SER A 65 -23.62 1.64 -29.04
N LEU A 66 -22.87 1.92 -30.11
CA LEU A 66 -21.41 1.99 -30.09
C LEU A 66 -20.92 3.19 -29.25
N LEU A 67 -21.60 4.32 -29.36
CA LEU A 67 -21.31 5.51 -28.57
C LEU A 67 -21.63 5.30 -27.08
N LEU A 68 -22.73 4.62 -26.77
CA LEU A 68 -23.08 4.24 -25.39
C LEU A 68 -22.11 3.20 -24.82
N ILE A 69 -21.65 2.25 -25.62
CA ILE A 69 -20.62 1.28 -25.20
C ILE A 69 -19.27 1.98 -25.02
N THR A 70 -18.86 2.88 -25.91
CA THR A 70 -17.62 3.65 -25.74
C THR A 70 -17.70 4.61 -24.56
N VAL A 71 -18.83 5.28 -24.32
CA VAL A 71 -19.05 6.13 -23.14
C VAL A 71 -19.07 5.28 -21.87
N SER A 72 -19.67 4.08 -21.88
CA SER A 72 -19.66 3.16 -20.75
C SER A 72 -18.25 2.60 -20.47
N VAL A 73 -17.49 2.29 -21.52
CA VAL A 73 -16.08 1.84 -21.39
C VAL A 73 -15.19 2.98 -20.92
N PHE A 74 -15.40 4.22 -21.40
CA PHE A 74 -14.70 5.40 -20.89
C PHE A 74 -15.10 5.78 -19.46
N ALA A 75 -16.36 5.60 -19.08
CA ALA A 75 -16.81 5.81 -17.70
C ALA A 75 -16.28 4.73 -16.75
N ALA A 76 -16.13 3.49 -17.21
CA ALA A 76 -15.51 2.40 -16.44
C ALA A 76 -13.97 2.53 -16.36
N ALA A 77 -13.32 3.18 -17.33
CA ALA A 77 -11.87 3.40 -17.35
C ALA A 77 -11.42 4.63 -16.54
N CYS A 78 -12.33 5.42 -15.99
CA CYS A 78 -12.00 6.45 -15.03
C CYS A 78 -11.85 5.80 -13.64
N SER A 79 -10.79 4.99 -13.43
CA SER A 79 -10.42 4.55 -12.09
C SER A 79 -10.14 5.81 -11.27
N ARG A 80 -11.07 6.14 -10.39
CA ARG A 80 -10.86 7.28 -9.49
C ARG A 80 -9.64 6.97 -8.66
N SER A 81 -8.63 7.83 -8.69
CA SER A 81 -7.42 7.69 -7.88
C SER A 81 -7.78 7.56 -6.41
N VAL A 82 -7.02 6.73 -5.69
CA VAL A 82 -7.16 6.62 -4.24
C VAL A 82 -6.93 7.99 -3.62
N MET A 83 -7.82 8.38 -2.70
CA MET A 83 -7.72 9.62 -1.95
C MET A 83 -7.53 9.28 -0.47
N THR A 84 -6.44 9.74 0.13
CA THR A 84 -6.15 9.52 1.57
C THR A 84 -7.10 10.32 2.46
N GLY A 85 -7.20 9.96 3.74
CA GLY A 85 -7.94 10.75 4.73
C GLY A 85 -7.46 12.20 4.78
N ALA A 86 -6.14 12.41 4.70
CA ALA A 86 -5.54 13.76 4.73
C ALA A 86 -5.96 14.65 3.56
N GLN A 87 -6.20 14.09 2.37
CA GLN A 87 -6.66 14.84 1.19
C GLN A 87 -8.13 15.29 1.29
N GLN A 88 -8.89 14.74 2.22
CA GLN A 88 -10.30 15.07 2.40
C GLN A 88 -10.51 16.22 3.40
N VAL A 89 -9.79 17.31 3.20
CA VAL A 89 -9.74 18.46 4.13
C VAL A 89 -11.14 18.97 4.52
N GLY A 90 -12.10 18.98 3.59
CA GLY A 90 -13.48 19.38 3.86
C GLY A 90 -14.21 18.54 4.90
N GLU A 91 -13.81 17.27 5.08
CA GLU A 91 -14.43 16.37 6.06
C GLU A 91 -13.98 16.66 7.49
N TYR A 92 -12.71 17.02 7.69
CA TYR A 92 -12.17 17.15 9.04
C TYR A 92 -11.88 18.60 9.47
N LEU A 93 -11.70 19.54 8.55
CA LEU A 93 -11.43 20.94 8.88
C LEU A 93 -12.49 21.56 9.82
N PRO A 94 -13.81 21.31 9.65
CA PRO A 94 -14.83 21.81 10.59
C PRO A 94 -14.62 21.27 12.03
N MET A 95 -14.08 20.06 12.18
CA MET A 95 -13.81 19.46 13.49
C MET A 95 -12.66 20.16 14.24
N LEU A 96 -11.80 20.91 13.53
CA LEU A 96 -10.62 21.57 14.07
C LEU A 96 -10.89 23.03 14.49
N SER A 97 -12.06 23.56 14.12
CA SER A 97 -12.38 24.98 14.37
C SER A 97 -12.28 25.34 15.85
N GLY A 98 -11.51 26.38 16.16
CA GLY A 98 -11.32 26.90 17.52
C GLY A 98 -10.51 26.00 18.45
N LYS A 99 -9.99 24.86 17.99
CA LYS A 99 -9.24 23.90 18.80
C LYS A 99 -7.74 24.10 18.73
N ARG A 100 -7.06 23.74 19.82
CA ARG A 100 -5.60 23.66 19.93
C ARG A 100 -5.18 22.25 19.56
N ILE A 101 -4.43 22.13 18.46
CA ILE A 101 -4.17 20.85 17.79
C ILE A 101 -2.70 20.45 17.95
N ALA A 102 -2.42 19.20 18.29
CA ALA A 102 -1.13 18.56 17.99
C ALA A 102 -1.25 17.64 16.79
N VAL A 103 -0.19 17.51 15.99
CA VAL A 103 -0.18 16.65 14.80
C VAL A 103 0.95 15.64 14.93
N VAL A 104 0.60 14.35 14.91
CA VAL A 104 1.58 13.24 14.78
C VAL A 104 1.85 13.06 13.31
N ALA A 105 3.04 13.43 12.86
CA ALA A 105 3.35 13.54 11.44
C ALA A 105 4.83 13.28 11.14
N ASN A 106 5.08 12.83 9.89
CA ASN A 106 6.42 12.75 9.32
C ASN A 106 6.41 13.20 7.86
N GLN A 107 7.49 12.96 7.09
CA GLN A 107 7.60 13.36 5.69
C GLN A 107 6.48 12.81 4.78
N THR A 108 5.78 11.75 5.19
CA THR A 108 4.69 11.16 4.41
C THR A 108 3.36 11.87 4.60
N SER A 109 3.25 12.75 5.59
CA SER A 109 2.05 13.48 5.98
C SER A 109 1.77 14.60 5.00
N VAL A 110 1.31 14.26 3.79
CA VAL A 110 1.09 15.23 2.70
C VAL A 110 -0.36 15.28 2.26
N VAL A 111 -0.79 16.49 1.92
CA VAL A 111 -2.03 16.81 1.21
C VAL A 111 -1.62 17.30 -0.17
N GLU A 112 -1.82 16.50 -1.20
CA GLU A 112 -1.34 16.74 -2.56
C GLU A 112 0.18 16.97 -2.60
N ARG A 113 0.64 18.24 -2.70
CA ARG A 113 2.04 18.64 -2.81
C ARG A 113 2.58 19.32 -1.56
N SER A 114 1.72 19.60 -0.57
CA SER A 114 2.08 20.32 0.65
C SER A 114 2.05 19.40 1.86
N HIS A 115 2.94 19.63 2.81
CA HIS A 115 2.87 18.90 4.08
C HIS A 115 1.58 19.27 4.83
N LEU A 116 0.96 18.28 5.52
CA LEU A 116 -0.31 18.48 6.24
C LEU A 116 -0.22 19.64 7.24
N VAL A 117 0.86 19.74 8.02
CA VAL A 117 1.05 20.80 9.02
C VAL A 117 1.05 22.17 8.33
N ASP A 118 1.78 22.32 7.22
CA ASP A 118 1.85 23.56 6.47
C ASP A 118 0.47 23.93 5.91
N THR A 119 -0.28 22.92 5.42
CA THR A 119 -1.66 23.09 4.93
C THR A 119 -2.61 23.57 6.03
N LEU A 120 -2.55 22.95 7.21
CA LEU A 120 -3.40 23.32 8.37
C LEU A 120 -3.11 24.73 8.84
N LEU A 121 -1.83 25.11 8.93
CA LEU A 121 -1.42 26.48 9.31
C LEU A 121 -1.92 27.52 8.27
N ALA A 122 -1.79 27.23 6.98
CA ALA A 122 -2.28 28.13 5.92
C ALA A 122 -3.82 28.29 5.95
N MET A 123 -4.55 27.31 6.51
CA MET A 123 -5.99 27.36 6.72
C MET A 123 -6.39 28.00 8.07
N GLY A 124 -5.42 28.52 8.84
CA GLY A 124 -5.67 29.19 10.12
C GLY A 124 -5.96 28.24 11.28
N VAL A 125 -5.65 26.95 11.17
CA VAL A 125 -5.78 25.99 12.26
C VAL A 125 -4.71 26.29 13.33
N ASN A 126 -5.10 26.29 14.60
CA ASN A 126 -4.20 26.56 15.72
C ASN A 126 -3.40 25.31 16.08
N VAL A 127 -2.36 25.00 15.28
CA VAL A 127 -1.43 23.92 15.57
C VAL A 127 -0.45 24.38 16.64
N LYS A 128 -0.35 23.63 17.75
CA LYS A 128 0.49 23.97 18.92
C LYS A 128 1.85 23.32 18.86
N CYS A 129 1.90 22.06 18.43
CA CYS A 129 3.14 21.29 18.32
C CYS A 129 2.98 20.14 17.31
N VAL A 130 4.10 19.55 16.96
CA VAL A 130 4.18 18.33 16.17
C VAL A 130 4.81 17.22 16.99
N PHE A 131 4.24 16.03 16.93
CA PHE A 131 4.82 14.80 17.45
C PHE A 131 5.53 14.05 16.33
N GLY A 132 6.87 13.99 16.37
CA GLY A 132 7.69 13.33 15.36
C GLY A 132 7.98 11.86 15.75
N PRO A 133 7.63 10.87 14.92
CA PRO A 133 7.95 9.46 15.15
C PRO A 133 9.43 9.16 14.82
N GLU A 134 9.79 7.88 14.75
CA GLU A 134 11.07 7.43 14.20
C GLU A 134 11.35 8.11 12.85
N HIS A 135 12.59 8.43 12.55
CA HIS A 135 13.06 9.27 11.44
C HIS A 135 12.72 10.77 11.55
N GLY A 136 11.96 11.18 12.57
CA GLY A 136 11.62 12.57 12.85
C GLY A 136 10.56 13.17 11.92
N PHE A 137 10.19 14.41 12.20
CA PHE A 137 9.10 15.12 11.52
C PHE A 137 9.32 15.32 10.01
N ARG A 138 10.55 15.65 9.59
CA ARG A 138 10.88 15.83 8.17
C ARG A 138 11.59 14.62 7.53
N GLY A 139 11.70 13.49 8.27
CA GLY A 139 12.18 12.21 7.73
C GLY A 139 13.68 12.17 7.41
N GLN A 140 14.50 12.95 8.09
CA GLN A 140 15.94 13.09 7.81
C GLN A 140 16.84 12.25 8.71
N ALA A 141 16.31 11.71 9.81
CA ALA A 141 17.09 10.95 10.77
C ALA A 141 17.32 9.50 10.35
N ASP A 142 18.43 8.92 10.80
CA ASP A 142 18.75 7.53 10.60
C ASP A 142 17.79 6.59 11.36
N ALA A 143 17.67 5.35 10.92
CA ALA A 143 16.95 4.32 11.65
C ALA A 143 17.62 4.13 13.04
N GLY A 144 16.82 4.20 14.10
CA GLY A 144 17.33 4.09 15.46
C GLY A 144 18.00 5.35 16.02
N GLU A 145 18.10 6.44 15.27
CA GLU A 145 18.70 7.69 15.74
C GLU A 145 17.81 8.38 16.78
N HIS A 146 18.39 8.73 17.93
CA HIS A 146 17.71 9.48 18.97
C HIS A 146 17.66 10.96 18.59
N LEU A 147 16.48 11.46 18.31
CA LEU A 147 16.23 12.88 18.11
C LEU A 147 15.78 13.51 19.42
N SER A 148 16.39 14.63 19.77
CA SER A 148 15.88 15.52 20.84
C SER A 148 14.75 16.39 20.31
N ASP A 149 13.95 16.91 21.23
CA ASP A 149 12.97 17.94 20.91
C ASP A 149 13.65 19.15 20.27
N ASN A 150 13.02 19.72 19.28
CA ASN A 150 13.53 20.84 18.51
C ASN A 150 12.38 21.77 18.05
N THR A 151 12.72 22.77 17.28
CA THR A 151 11.75 23.65 16.60
C THR A 151 11.88 23.43 15.11
N ASP A 152 10.75 23.21 14.42
CA ASP A 152 10.75 23.11 12.98
C ASP A 152 11.13 24.46 12.35
N PRO A 153 12.22 24.54 11.59
CA PRO A 153 12.71 25.83 11.06
C PRO A 153 11.75 26.47 10.04
N GLN A 154 10.88 25.68 9.43
CA GLN A 154 9.94 26.16 8.41
C GLN A 154 8.70 26.80 9.03
N THR A 155 8.17 26.22 10.10
CA THR A 155 6.90 26.66 10.71
C THR A 155 7.07 27.36 12.04
N GLY A 156 8.22 27.24 12.68
CA GLY A 156 8.47 27.73 14.04
C GLY A 156 7.78 26.89 15.14
N LEU A 157 7.12 25.77 14.78
CA LEU A 157 6.42 24.94 15.75
C LEU A 157 7.38 24.08 16.57
N PRO A 158 7.10 23.87 17.86
CA PRO A 158 7.78 22.87 18.66
C PRO A 158 7.57 21.47 18.08
N VAL A 159 8.64 20.68 17.97
CA VAL A 159 8.63 19.28 17.56
C VAL A 159 9.08 18.43 18.74
N VAL A 160 8.18 17.61 19.27
CA VAL A 160 8.42 16.66 20.34
C VAL A 160 8.74 15.30 19.71
N SER A 161 9.88 14.71 20.03
CA SER A 161 10.29 13.41 19.51
C SER A 161 9.57 12.28 20.26
N LEU A 162 8.85 11.42 19.54
CA LEU A 162 8.24 10.20 20.07
C LEU A 162 9.08 8.96 19.76
N TYR A 163 10.41 9.08 19.84
CA TYR A 163 11.32 7.98 19.60
C TYR A 163 12.43 7.87 20.67
N GLY A 164 12.99 6.68 20.83
CA GLY A 164 14.03 6.44 21.82
C GLY A 164 13.48 6.25 23.23
N LYS A 165 13.80 7.15 24.15
CA LYS A 165 13.34 7.10 25.54
C LYS A 165 11.93 7.66 25.73
N HIS A 166 11.57 8.65 24.96
CA HIS A 166 10.27 9.33 24.98
C HIS A 166 9.39 8.83 23.83
N ARG A 167 8.69 7.71 24.04
CA ARG A 167 7.85 7.06 23.00
C ARG A 167 6.37 7.40 23.10
N LYS A 168 5.95 7.89 24.26
CA LYS A 168 4.56 8.21 24.57
C LYS A 168 4.50 9.67 24.98
N PRO A 169 3.59 10.48 24.40
CA PRO A 169 3.36 11.84 24.88
C PRO A 169 3.06 11.86 26.37
N THR A 170 3.74 12.72 27.12
CA THR A 170 3.51 12.92 28.55
C THR A 170 2.26 13.75 28.81
N ALA A 171 1.78 13.80 30.04
CA ALA A 171 0.68 14.69 30.42
C ALA A 171 1.00 16.16 30.12
N ALA A 172 2.28 16.56 30.26
CA ALA A 172 2.72 17.91 29.93
C ALA A 172 2.65 18.21 28.42
N ASP A 173 2.99 17.21 27.55
CA ASP A 173 2.87 17.35 26.11
C ASP A 173 1.39 17.43 25.66
N MET A 174 0.49 16.82 26.42
CA MET A 174 -0.95 16.80 26.16
C MET A 174 -1.68 17.99 26.79
N ASP A 175 -1.00 18.76 27.64
CA ASP A 175 -1.62 19.90 28.32
C ASP A 175 -2.11 20.94 27.31
N SER A 176 -3.28 21.48 27.60
CA SER A 176 -3.93 22.48 26.75
C SER A 176 -4.22 22.06 25.28
N LEU A 177 -4.14 20.77 24.94
CA LEU A 177 -4.59 20.25 23.63
C LEU A 177 -6.09 19.90 23.67
N ASP A 178 -6.77 20.27 22.60
CA ASP A 178 -8.19 19.95 22.41
C ASP A 178 -8.41 18.76 21.47
N MET A 179 -7.39 18.42 20.66
CA MET A 179 -7.39 17.27 19.75
C MET A 179 -5.97 16.93 19.28
N VAL A 180 -5.73 15.64 19.04
CA VAL A 180 -4.53 15.16 18.35
C VAL A 180 -4.95 14.64 16.97
N ILE A 181 -4.18 14.97 15.93
CA ILE A 181 -4.31 14.39 14.58
C ILE A 181 -3.17 13.39 14.40
N PHE A 182 -3.47 12.20 13.86
CA PHE A 182 -2.47 11.21 13.46
C PHE A 182 -2.52 11.05 11.93
N ASP A 183 -1.41 11.34 11.26
CA ASP A 183 -1.29 11.24 9.79
C ASP A 183 0.11 10.75 9.41
N ILE A 184 0.30 9.44 9.39
CA ILE A 184 1.57 8.79 9.03
C ILE A 184 1.28 7.60 8.12
N GLN A 185 2.11 7.42 7.06
CA GLN A 185 2.05 6.27 6.17
C GLN A 185 2.71 5.05 6.83
N ASP A 186 1.93 4.03 7.14
CA ASP A 186 2.40 2.70 7.52
C ASP A 186 2.62 1.81 6.29
N VAL A 187 3.32 0.68 6.46
CA VAL A 187 3.58 -0.28 5.39
C VAL A 187 2.96 -1.66 5.63
N GLY A 188 2.11 -1.81 6.66
CA GLY A 188 1.35 -3.03 6.93
C GLY A 188 2.17 -4.18 7.55
N VAL A 189 3.34 -3.89 8.08
CA VAL A 189 4.26 -4.89 8.66
C VAL A 189 4.44 -4.63 10.16
N ARG A 190 4.17 -5.64 11.00
CA ARG A 190 4.16 -5.51 12.47
C ARG A 190 5.39 -4.85 13.05
N PHE A 191 6.57 -5.12 12.53
CA PHE A 191 7.81 -4.55 13.05
C PHE A 191 8.16 -3.18 12.47
N TYR A 192 7.32 -2.63 11.59
CA TYR A 192 7.38 -1.22 11.18
C TYR A 192 6.69 -0.38 12.25
N THR A 193 7.43 0.50 12.93
CA THR A 193 7.11 0.97 14.29
C THR A 193 5.97 1.97 14.41
N TYR A 194 5.36 2.41 13.32
CA TYR A 194 4.31 3.45 13.38
C TYR A 194 3.01 2.98 14.02
N ILE A 195 2.68 1.69 13.94
CA ILE A 195 1.55 1.12 14.72
C ILE A 195 1.83 1.14 16.23
N SER A 196 3.11 1.07 16.64
CA SER A 196 3.52 1.20 18.04
C SER A 196 3.49 2.66 18.50
N THR A 197 3.86 3.60 17.63
CA THR A 197 3.69 5.04 17.89
C THR A 197 2.20 5.37 18.03
N LEU A 198 1.34 4.86 17.13
CA LEU A 198 -0.12 5.01 17.22
C LEU A 198 -0.64 4.54 18.58
N HIS A 199 -0.22 3.34 19.03
CA HIS A 199 -0.63 2.79 20.32
C HIS A 199 -0.33 3.77 21.48
N TYR A 200 0.90 4.28 21.56
CA TYR A 200 1.28 5.21 22.64
C TYR A 200 0.57 6.55 22.54
N VAL A 201 0.32 7.06 21.34
CA VAL A 201 -0.48 8.27 21.15
C VAL A 201 -1.92 8.04 21.59
N MET A 202 -2.52 6.91 21.26
CA MET A 202 -3.87 6.54 21.70
C MET A 202 -3.95 6.42 23.22
N GLU A 203 -2.96 5.83 23.88
CA GLU A 203 -2.88 5.77 25.33
C GLU A 203 -2.83 7.17 25.96
N ALA A 204 -1.93 8.03 25.44
CA ALA A 204 -1.80 9.40 25.93
C ALA A 204 -3.12 10.19 25.76
N CYS A 205 -3.78 10.03 24.61
CA CYS A 205 -5.09 10.63 24.36
C CYS A 205 -6.17 10.12 25.33
N ALA A 206 -6.21 8.81 25.58
CA ALA A 206 -7.16 8.21 26.53
C ALA A 206 -6.91 8.65 27.98
N GLU A 207 -5.65 8.74 28.38
CA GLU A 207 -5.25 9.14 29.74
C GLU A 207 -5.54 10.61 30.05
N ASN A 208 -5.42 11.48 29.04
CA ASN A 208 -5.62 12.92 29.18
C ASN A 208 -6.97 13.40 28.65
N ASN A 209 -7.87 12.46 28.28
CA ASN A 209 -9.19 12.75 27.74
C ASN A 209 -9.17 13.70 26.51
N VAL A 210 -8.14 13.61 25.67
CA VAL A 210 -8.00 14.34 24.42
C VAL A 210 -8.45 13.43 23.28
N PRO A 211 -9.35 13.86 22.37
CA PRO A 211 -9.76 13.05 21.22
C PRO A 211 -8.64 12.91 20.20
N LEU A 212 -8.60 11.76 19.54
CA LEU A 212 -7.70 11.44 18.43
C LEU A 212 -8.47 11.40 17.11
N LEU A 213 -7.96 12.10 16.12
CA LEU A 213 -8.40 12.05 14.72
C LEU A 213 -7.33 11.34 13.88
N VAL A 214 -7.63 10.19 13.32
CA VAL A 214 -6.75 9.48 12.40
C VAL A 214 -7.16 9.80 10.96
N LEU A 215 -6.24 10.36 10.20
CA LEU A 215 -6.39 10.56 8.75
C LEU A 215 -5.80 9.33 8.06
N ASP A 216 -6.69 8.41 7.67
CA ASP A 216 -6.26 7.09 7.20
C ASP A 216 -5.51 7.13 5.88
N ARG A 217 -4.62 6.15 5.69
CA ARG A 217 -3.78 6.00 4.50
C ARG A 217 -3.81 4.57 3.99
N PRO A 218 -3.76 4.35 2.66
CA PRO A 218 -3.71 3.02 2.09
C PRO A 218 -2.52 2.21 2.62
N ASN A 219 -2.74 0.92 2.85
CA ASN A 219 -1.67 0.01 3.20
C ASN A 219 -1.10 -0.62 1.92
N PRO A 220 0.20 -0.42 1.58
CA PRO A 220 0.81 -1.00 0.38
C PRO A 220 0.95 -2.53 0.43
N ASN A 221 0.91 -3.14 1.62
CA ASN A 221 0.82 -4.59 1.85
C ASN A 221 -0.56 -4.97 2.40
N GLY A 222 -1.62 -4.23 2.03
CA GLY A 222 -2.98 -4.42 2.54
C GLY A 222 -3.71 -5.62 1.96
N PHE A 223 -3.21 -6.21 0.88
CA PHE A 223 -3.87 -7.22 0.06
C PHE A 223 -3.61 -8.67 0.50
N TYR A 224 -2.94 -8.88 1.64
CA TYR A 224 -2.73 -10.21 2.23
C TYR A 224 -2.44 -10.15 3.72
N ILE A 225 -2.53 -11.32 4.37
CA ILE A 225 -2.20 -11.55 5.78
C ILE A 225 -1.25 -12.73 5.84
N ASP A 226 -0.09 -12.57 6.53
CA ASP A 226 0.89 -13.65 6.61
C ASP A 226 1.83 -13.54 7.81
N GLY A 227 2.49 -14.66 8.14
CA GLY A 227 3.47 -14.76 9.20
C GLY A 227 2.89 -15.11 10.56
N PRO A 228 3.75 -15.43 11.55
CA PRO A 228 3.31 -15.82 12.88
C PRO A 228 2.62 -14.66 13.60
N VAL A 229 1.49 -14.96 14.24
CA VAL A 229 0.89 -14.05 15.24
C VAL A 229 1.80 -14.00 16.47
N LEU A 230 2.12 -12.79 16.93
CA LEU A 230 3.01 -12.62 18.07
C LEU A 230 2.32 -13.05 19.38
N ASP A 231 2.99 -13.90 20.15
CA ASP A 231 2.64 -14.12 21.55
C ASP A 231 3.22 -12.98 22.41
N THR A 232 2.37 -12.04 22.76
CA THR A 232 2.75 -10.84 23.54
C THR A 232 3.03 -11.14 25.02
N ALA A 233 2.64 -12.33 25.52
CA ALA A 233 3.00 -12.78 26.86
C ALA A 233 4.48 -13.26 26.91
N VAL A 234 5.00 -13.77 25.79
CA VAL A 234 6.38 -14.26 25.68
C VAL A 234 7.32 -13.16 25.18
N THR A 235 6.87 -12.41 24.16
CA THR A 235 7.70 -11.38 23.52
C THR A 235 6.88 -10.13 23.25
N ARG A 236 7.19 -9.05 23.96
CA ARG A 236 6.60 -7.74 23.71
C ARG A 236 7.69 -6.69 23.62
N SER A 237 7.69 -5.89 22.55
CA SER A 237 8.67 -4.85 22.32
C SER A 237 8.10 -3.75 21.42
N PHE A 238 8.85 -2.67 21.19
CA PHE A 238 8.42 -1.59 20.30
C PHE A 238 8.24 -2.05 18.81
N VAL A 239 8.95 -3.11 18.38
CA VAL A 239 8.78 -3.74 17.07
C VAL A 239 7.76 -4.87 17.07
N GLY A 240 7.04 -5.08 18.17
CA GLY A 240 6.03 -6.14 18.30
C GLY A 240 5.22 -5.93 19.57
N MET A 241 4.23 -5.05 19.53
CA MET A 241 3.40 -4.68 20.69
C MET A 241 2.11 -5.50 20.81
N HIS A 242 1.59 -6.01 19.70
CA HIS A 242 0.24 -6.56 19.63
C HIS A 242 0.22 -7.99 19.08
N PRO A 243 -0.78 -8.81 19.46
CA PRO A 243 -0.93 -10.19 19.00
C PRO A 243 -1.50 -10.23 17.58
N VAL A 244 -0.73 -9.71 16.61
CA VAL A 244 -1.07 -9.68 15.19
C VAL A 244 -0.01 -10.41 14.37
N PRO A 245 -0.31 -10.88 13.15
CA PRO A 245 0.68 -11.49 12.26
C PRO A 245 1.73 -10.48 11.78
N LEU A 246 2.79 -10.96 11.15
CA LEU A 246 3.84 -10.09 10.60
C LEU A 246 3.28 -9.14 9.56
N VAL A 247 2.46 -9.63 8.63
CA VAL A 247 1.67 -8.82 7.71
C VAL A 247 0.22 -8.88 8.15
N HIS A 248 -0.33 -7.75 8.57
CA HIS A 248 -1.64 -7.73 9.22
C HIS A 248 -2.80 -7.35 8.30
N GLY A 249 -2.52 -6.88 7.07
CA GLY A 249 -3.55 -6.56 6.09
C GLY A 249 -4.56 -5.49 6.52
N MET A 250 -4.16 -4.50 7.33
CA MET A 250 -5.03 -3.43 7.83
C MET A 250 -4.40 -2.07 7.56
N THR A 251 -5.23 -1.05 7.34
CA THR A 251 -4.78 0.34 7.33
C THR A 251 -4.50 0.83 8.76
N ILE A 252 -3.87 1.99 8.88
CA ILE A 252 -3.58 2.58 10.20
C ILE A 252 -4.87 2.97 10.94
N GLY A 253 -5.91 3.39 10.21
CA GLY A 253 -7.23 3.71 10.77
C GLY A 253 -7.95 2.48 11.30
N GLU A 254 -7.97 1.39 10.53
CA GLU A 254 -8.54 0.11 10.97
C GLU A 254 -7.78 -0.46 12.17
N TYR A 255 -6.45 -0.32 12.15
CA TYR A 255 -5.60 -0.75 13.26
C TYR A 255 -5.90 0.03 14.55
N ALA A 256 -6.12 1.35 14.46
CA ALA A 256 -6.55 2.18 15.59
C ALA A 256 -7.91 1.72 16.15
N MET A 257 -8.87 1.40 15.28
CA MET A 257 -10.18 0.88 15.69
C MET A 257 -10.03 -0.48 16.40
N MET A 258 -9.14 -1.36 15.91
CA MET A 258 -8.86 -2.65 16.54
C MET A 258 -8.22 -2.48 17.93
N LEU A 259 -7.23 -1.59 18.09
CA LEU A 259 -6.61 -1.30 19.40
C LEU A 259 -7.65 -0.90 20.44
N ASN A 260 -8.59 -0.06 20.04
CA ASN A 260 -9.69 0.39 20.87
C ASN A 260 -10.70 -0.73 21.19
N GLY A 261 -11.14 -1.44 20.15
CA GLY A 261 -12.21 -2.42 20.25
C GLY A 261 -11.81 -3.71 20.98
N GLU A 262 -10.54 -4.11 20.85
CA GLU A 262 -9.97 -5.26 21.57
C GLU A 262 -9.40 -4.87 22.96
N HIS A 263 -9.55 -3.61 23.37
CA HIS A 263 -9.06 -3.09 24.66
C HIS A 263 -7.56 -3.30 24.88
N TRP A 264 -6.75 -3.15 23.84
CA TRP A 264 -5.29 -3.41 23.91
C TRP A 264 -4.48 -2.23 24.48
N LEU A 265 -5.09 -1.09 24.75
CA LEU A 265 -4.44 0.01 25.44
C LEU A 265 -4.27 -0.30 26.94
N ALA A 266 -3.30 0.31 27.58
CA ALA A 266 -2.98 0.06 29.00
C ALA A 266 -4.22 0.21 29.90
N GLY A 267 -4.44 -0.80 30.74
CA GLY A 267 -5.61 -0.85 31.64
C GLY A 267 -6.94 -1.02 30.90
N GLY A 268 -6.95 -1.45 29.64
CA GLY A 268 -8.18 -1.61 28.84
C GLY A 268 -8.89 -0.29 28.51
N LYS A 269 -8.18 0.84 28.61
CA LYS A 269 -8.72 2.17 28.30
C LYS A 269 -9.14 2.27 26.84
N GLN A 270 -10.04 3.17 26.54
CA GLN A 270 -10.47 3.50 25.17
C GLN A 270 -10.20 4.96 24.88
N CYS A 271 -9.62 5.23 23.72
CA CYS A 271 -9.44 6.57 23.19
C CYS A 271 -10.71 7.05 22.49
N ARG A 272 -11.07 8.33 22.63
CA ARG A 272 -12.11 8.95 21.78
C ARG A 272 -11.56 9.11 20.37
N LEU A 273 -11.84 8.12 19.53
CA LEU A 273 -11.27 7.96 18.18
C LEU A 273 -12.27 8.38 17.10
N THR A 274 -11.79 9.17 16.16
CA THR A 274 -12.45 9.41 14.86
C THR A 274 -11.47 9.04 13.76
N VAL A 275 -11.94 8.34 12.72
CA VAL A 275 -11.15 8.00 11.54
C VAL A 275 -11.77 8.66 10.32
N VAL A 276 -10.96 9.35 9.51
CA VAL A 276 -11.33 9.80 8.16
C VAL A 276 -10.79 8.76 7.19
N PRO A 277 -11.64 7.89 6.64
CA PRO A 277 -11.20 6.79 5.79
C PRO A 277 -10.70 7.27 4.42
N CYS A 278 -9.91 6.45 3.74
CA CYS A 278 -9.56 6.65 2.34
C CYS A 278 -10.80 6.54 1.45
N ARG A 279 -10.80 7.22 0.30
CA ARG A 279 -11.80 7.00 -0.76
C ARG A 279 -11.17 6.26 -1.93
N ASN A 280 -11.99 5.46 -2.61
CA ASN A 280 -11.58 4.65 -3.77
C ASN A 280 -10.43 3.67 -3.45
N TYR A 281 -10.38 3.18 -2.24
CA TYR A 281 -9.44 2.18 -1.76
C TYR A 281 -10.20 0.93 -1.32
N THR A 282 -9.65 -0.24 -1.63
CA THR A 282 -10.05 -1.55 -1.11
C THR A 282 -8.79 -2.29 -0.68
N HIS A 283 -8.91 -3.36 0.08
CA HIS A 283 -7.75 -4.17 0.43
C HIS A 283 -7.09 -4.86 -0.78
N SER A 284 -7.84 -5.05 -1.89
CA SER A 284 -7.26 -5.54 -3.15
C SER A 284 -6.52 -4.46 -3.96
N THR A 285 -6.44 -3.23 -3.47
CA THR A 285 -5.77 -2.13 -4.18
C THR A 285 -4.26 -2.21 -4.00
N HIS A 286 -3.51 -2.44 -5.07
CA HIS A 286 -2.06 -2.31 -5.09
C HIS A 286 -1.68 -0.83 -5.11
N TYR A 287 -1.20 -0.33 -3.98
CA TYR A 287 -0.96 1.11 -3.78
C TYR A 287 0.53 1.44 -3.74
N GLN A 288 1.01 2.04 -4.80
CA GLN A 288 2.37 2.57 -4.84
C GLN A 288 2.45 3.90 -4.08
N LEU A 289 3.30 3.94 -3.06
CA LEU A 289 3.47 5.10 -2.20
C LEU A 289 4.08 6.29 -2.98
N PRO A 290 3.46 7.48 -2.94
CA PRO A 290 4.00 8.66 -3.63
C PRO A 290 5.26 9.22 -2.96
N ILE A 291 5.44 8.92 -1.67
CA ILE A 291 6.59 9.34 -0.86
C ILE A 291 7.15 8.10 -0.16
N LYS A 292 8.46 7.94 -0.20
CA LYS A 292 9.14 6.85 0.50
C LYS A 292 8.82 6.89 2.01
N PRO A 293 8.36 5.78 2.59
CA PRO A 293 7.92 5.74 3.98
C PRO A 293 9.10 5.80 4.96
N SER A 294 10.29 5.39 4.51
CA SER A 294 11.55 5.42 5.26
C SER A 294 12.71 5.70 4.31
N PRO A 295 13.82 6.30 4.79
CA PRO A 295 15.06 6.38 4.01
C PRO A 295 15.55 5.03 3.48
N ASN A 296 15.25 3.95 4.21
CA ASN A 296 15.65 2.58 3.85
C ASN A 296 14.58 1.78 3.09
N LEU A 297 13.45 2.37 2.70
CA LEU A 297 12.45 1.79 1.81
C LEU A 297 12.20 2.74 0.64
N PRO A 298 13.20 2.91 -0.27
CA PRO A 298 13.16 3.96 -1.28
C PRO A 298 12.21 3.67 -2.44
N THR A 299 11.86 2.41 -2.68
CA THR A 299 11.06 1.96 -3.82
C THR A 299 9.84 1.15 -3.38
N TYR A 300 8.87 1.01 -4.26
CA TYR A 300 7.72 0.13 -4.01
C TYR A 300 8.16 -1.34 -3.87
N ARG A 301 9.16 -1.79 -4.65
CA ARG A 301 9.74 -3.13 -4.51
C ARG A 301 10.32 -3.37 -3.11
N SER A 302 11.08 -2.42 -2.57
CA SER A 302 11.63 -2.54 -1.22
C SER A 302 10.53 -2.65 -0.17
N VAL A 303 9.39 -1.96 -0.34
CA VAL A 303 8.21 -2.05 0.53
C VAL A 303 7.57 -3.44 0.44
N LEU A 304 7.43 -4.03 -0.76
CA LEU A 304 6.88 -5.38 -0.95
C LEU A 304 7.83 -6.48 -0.44
N LEU A 305 9.14 -6.29 -0.56
CA LEU A 305 10.14 -7.23 -0.05
C LEU A 305 10.35 -7.11 1.47
N TYR A 306 10.00 -5.98 2.08
CA TYR A 306 10.27 -5.69 3.48
C TYR A 306 9.72 -6.74 4.47
N PRO A 307 8.51 -7.31 4.31
CA PRO A 307 8.01 -8.37 5.18
C PRO A 307 8.93 -9.58 5.28
N SER A 308 9.61 -9.92 4.18
CA SER A 308 10.56 -11.04 4.11
C SER A 308 11.95 -10.63 4.57
N LEU A 309 12.46 -9.52 4.04
CA LEU A 309 13.84 -9.09 4.27
C LEU A 309 14.06 -8.44 5.64
N GLY A 310 13.03 -7.89 6.25
CA GLY A 310 13.10 -7.39 7.62
C GLY A 310 13.47 -8.47 8.64
N LEU A 311 13.17 -9.74 8.37
CA LEU A 311 13.59 -10.87 9.21
C LEU A 311 15.12 -11.03 9.27
N PHE A 312 15.83 -10.61 8.23
CA PHE A 312 17.30 -10.66 8.19
C PHE A 312 17.96 -9.69 9.17
N GLU A 313 17.27 -8.68 9.67
CA GLU A 313 17.79 -7.84 10.76
C GLU A 313 17.96 -8.63 12.06
N GLY A 314 17.30 -9.80 12.16
CA GLY A 314 17.51 -10.79 13.19
C GLY A 314 18.66 -11.78 12.93
N THR A 315 19.52 -11.47 11.94
CA THR A 315 20.70 -12.28 11.58
C THR A 315 21.94 -11.39 11.49
N PHE A 316 23.08 -11.96 11.14
CA PHE A 316 24.28 -11.18 10.82
C PHE A 316 24.35 -10.75 9.35
N MET A 317 23.36 -11.09 8.52
CA MET A 317 23.35 -10.74 7.09
C MET A 317 23.06 -9.26 6.86
N SER A 318 23.54 -8.71 5.75
CA SER A 318 23.16 -7.39 5.28
C SER A 318 21.91 -7.47 4.39
N VAL A 319 21.00 -6.53 4.56
CA VAL A 319 19.87 -6.25 3.65
C VAL A 319 20.16 -5.06 2.75
N ALA A 320 21.42 -4.86 2.41
CA ALA A 320 21.93 -3.78 1.55
C ALA A 320 21.65 -2.36 2.08
N ARG A 321 21.42 -2.16 3.41
CA ARG A 321 21.46 -0.81 3.98
C ARG A 321 22.82 -0.17 3.71
N GLY A 322 22.84 1.12 3.41
CA GLY A 322 24.06 1.81 2.99
C GLY A 322 24.38 1.70 1.50
N THR A 323 23.40 1.26 0.69
CA THR A 323 23.42 1.29 -0.78
C THR A 323 22.21 2.08 -1.31
N GLU A 324 22.08 2.20 -2.63
CA GLU A 324 20.92 2.82 -3.28
C GLU A 324 19.68 1.89 -3.33
N PHE A 325 19.83 0.61 -2.93
CA PHE A 325 18.79 -0.42 -3.00
C PHE A 325 18.60 -1.20 -1.68
N PRO A 326 18.48 -0.52 -0.52
CA PRO A 326 18.22 -1.20 0.74
C PRO A 326 16.92 -2.00 0.67
N PHE A 327 16.92 -3.20 1.28
CA PHE A 327 15.83 -4.18 1.22
C PHE A 327 15.45 -4.64 -0.20
N GLU A 328 16.41 -4.58 -1.14
CA GLU A 328 16.29 -5.18 -2.47
C GLU A 328 17.45 -6.15 -2.78
N ALA A 329 18.31 -6.40 -1.82
CA ALA A 329 19.37 -7.42 -1.88
C ALA A 329 19.67 -7.95 -0.48
N ILE A 330 20.25 -9.16 -0.43
CA ILE A 330 20.79 -9.76 0.79
C ILE A 330 22.21 -10.23 0.55
N GLY A 331 23.08 -10.10 1.53
CA GLY A 331 24.47 -10.54 1.37
C GLY A 331 25.28 -10.55 2.67
N HIS A 332 26.46 -11.13 2.54
CA HIS A 332 27.47 -11.18 3.58
C HIS A 332 28.85 -11.34 2.88
N PRO A 333 29.97 -10.89 3.44
CA PRO A 333 31.29 -11.06 2.82
C PRO A 333 31.63 -12.51 2.43
N ASP A 334 31.18 -13.48 3.23
CA ASP A 334 31.42 -14.90 2.98
C ASP A 334 30.28 -15.63 2.23
N TYR A 335 29.23 -14.93 1.76
CA TYR A 335 28.05 -15.56 1.15
C TYR A 335 28.20 -15.74 -0.36
N ASN A 336 29.08 -16.61 -0.79
CA ASN A 336 29.45 -16.83 -2.20
C ASN A 336 28.45 -17.72 -2.97
N VAL A 337 27.16 -17.42 -2.90
CA VAL A 337 26.07 -18.20 -3.54
C VAL A 337 25.73 -17.71 -4.95
N ALA A 338 26.10 -16.48 -5.29
CA ALA A 338 25.82 -15.85 -6.57
C ALA A 338 26.92 -14.84 -6.94
N PRO A 339 27.04 -14.44 -8.21
CA PRO A 339 28.08 -13.51 -8.67
C PRO A 339 27.84 -12.05 -8.24
N PHE A 340 26.65 -11.74 -7.71
CA PHE A 340 26.30 -10.38 -7.30
C PHE A 340 27.15 -9.91 -6.12
N ARG A 341 27.65 -8.66 -6.22
CA ARG A 341 28.48 -7.99 -5.21
C ARG A 341 27.94 -6.59 -4.94
N PHE A 342 28.05 -6.15 -3.69
CA PHE A 342 27.76 -4.78 -3.29
C PHE A 342 28.57 -4.40 -2.06
N THR A 343 28.84 -3.10 -1.90
CA THR A 343 29.58 -2.58 -0.75
C THR A 343 28.70 -1.54 -0.04
N PRO A 344 28.25 -1.78 1.20
CA PRO A 344 27.56 -0.78 2.01
C PRO A 344 28.47 0.40 2.35
N HIS A 345 27.97 1.63 2.22
CA HIS A 345 28.66 2.84 2.62
C HIS A 345 27.84 3.64 3.63
N SER A 346 28.48 4.56 4.34
CA SER A 346 27.76 5.51 5.18
C SER A 346 26.95 6.47 4.29
N VAL A 347 25.62 6.44 4.41
CA VAL A 347 24.70 7.31 3.67
C VAL A 347 23.66 7.88 4.64
N SER A 348 22.96 8.94 4.24
CA SER A 348 21.80 9.45 4.99
C SER A 348 20.77 8.34 5.14
N GLY A 349 20.26 8.12 6.35
CA GLY A 349 19.35 7.01 6.70
C GLY A 349 20.06 5.72 7.12
N ALA A 350 21.39 5.59 6.88
CA ALA A 350 22.20 4.45 7.30
C ALA A 350 23.67 4.86 7.52
N LYS A 351 23.96 5.62 8.58
CA LYS A 351 25.33 6.07 8.90
C LYS A 351 26.29 4.91 9.20
N TYR A 352 25.77 3.87 9.82
CA TYR A 352 26.54 2.68 10.26
C TYR A 352 25.88 1.40 9.74
N PRO A 353 25.85 1.18 8.41
CA PRO A 353 25.25 -0.03 7.89
C PRO A 353 26.09 -1.26 8.25
N PRO A 354 25.50 -2.46 8.38
CA PRO A 354 26.25 -3.70 8.50
C PRO A 354 27.26 -3.83 7.34
N PHE A 355 28.48 -4.26 7.67
CA PHE A 355 29.59 -4.40 6.72
C PHE A 355 29.97 -3.11 5.97
N LYS A 356 29.89 -1.98 6.66
CA LYS A 356 30.32 -0.69 6.11
C LYS A 356 31.71 -0.80 5.47
N ASP A 357 31.82 -0.36 4.21
CA ASP A 357 33.05 -0.35 3.39
C ASP A 357 33.68 -1.75 3.17
N VAL A 358 32.92 -2.82 3.34
CA VAL A 358 33.31 -4.21 3.07
C VAL A 358 32.43 -4.79 1.97
N GLU A 359 33.05 -5.41 0.96
CA GLU A 359 32.31 -6.07 -0.13
C GLU A 359 31.53 -7.28 0.39
N CYS A 360 30.23 -7.31 0.09
CA CYS A 360 29.31 -8.39 0.37
C CYS A 360 28.97 -9.14 -0.93
N CYS A 361 28.79 -10.45 -0.81
CA CYS A 361 28.32 -11.35 -1.86
C CYS A 361 26.88 -11.78 -1.53
N GLY A 362 26.06 -12.05 -2.52
CA GLY A 362 24.72 -12.55 -2.23
C GLY A 362 23.74 -12.46 -3.39
N TYR A 363 22.47 -12.28 -3.07
CA TYR A 363 21.37 -12.20 -4.04
C TYR A 363 20.95 -10.78 -4.35
N ASP A 364 20.83 -10.48 -5.65
CA ASP A 364 20.15 -9.30 -6.16
C ASP A 364 18.66 -9.64 -6.40
N LEU A 365 17.78 -8.98 -5.68
CA LEU A 365 16.33 -9.20 -5.77
C LEU A 365 15.61 -8.14 -6.63
N ARG A 366 16.36 -7.17 -7.19
CA ARG A 366 15.82 -6.11 -8.05
C ARG A 366 15.23 -6.65 -9.35
N GLY A 367 15.67 -7.84 -9.78
CA GLY A 367 15.15 -8.53 -10.96
C GLY A 367 13.76 -9.16 -10.78
N ILE A 368 13.26 -9.28 -9.54
CA ILE A 368 11.92 -9.82 -9.29
C ILE A 368 10.88 -8.77 -9.73
N SER A 369 9.91 -9.18 -10.56
CA SER A 369 8.88 -8.27 -11.03
C SER A 369 7.94 -7.87 -9.88
N ILE A 370 7.39 -6.66 -9.95
CA ILE A 370 6.37 -6.19 -9.01
C ILE A 370 5.16 -7.11 -9.05
N ASP A 371 4.67 -7.44 -10.24
CA ASP A 371 3.51 -8.32 -10.44
C ASP A 371 3.71 -9.70 -9.77
N SER A 372 4.95 -10.24 -9.79
CA SER A 372 5.26 -11.49 -9.10
C SER A 372 5.15 -11.34 -7.59
N LEU A 373 5.67 -10.25 -7.01
CA LEU A 373 5.60 -10.00 -5.58
C LEU A 373 4.16 -9.80 -5.11
N GLU A 374 3.36 -9.08 -5.90
CA GLU A 374 1.93 -8.85 -5.62
C GLU A 374 1.11 -10.13 -5.76
N THR A 375 1.41 -10.97 -6.74
CA THR A 375 0.71 -12.25 -6.96
C THR A 375 1.06 -13.28 -5.90
N ASP A 376 2.34 -13.38 -5.51
CA ASP A 376 2.78 -14.31 -4.47
C ASP A 376 2.15 -13.99 -3.11
N ALA A 377 1.96 -12.71 -2.80
CA ALA A 377 1.24 -12.21 -1.61
C ALA A 377 1.59 -12.96 -0.33
N ARG A 378 2.91 -13.14 -0.06
CA ARG A 378 3.41 -13.90 1.09
C ARG A 378 4.82 -13.48 1.51
N ILE A 379 5.15 -13.79 2.76
CA ILE A 379 6.52 -13.72 3.26
C ILE A 379 7.33 -14.87 2.65
N ASN A 380 8.42 -14.58 1.99
CA ASN A 380 9.33 -15.58 1.45
C ASN A 380 10.36 -15.98 2.54
N LEU A 381 10.18 -17.14 3.13
CA LEU A 381 11.13 -17.68 4.11
C LEU A 381 12.30 -18.42 3.48
N LYS A 382 12.19 -18.78 2.19
CA LYS A 382 13.22 -19.57 1.51
C LYS A 382 14.58 -18.88 1.59
N TRP A 383 14.65 -17.58 1.40
CA TRP A 383 15.93 -16.84 1.49
C TRP A 383 16.56 -16.93 2.87
N LEU A 384 15.76 -16.82 3.93
CA LEU A 384 16.24 -16.93 5.31
C LEU A 384 16.70 -18.36 5.64
N ILE A 385 15.93 -19.38 5.24
CA ILE A 385 16.23 -20.79 5.44
C ILE A 385 17.49 -21.18 4.66
N ASP A 386 17.61 -20.77 3.40
CA ASP A 386 18.78 -21.11 2.57
C ASP A 386 20.06 -20.41 3.10
N SER A 387 19.94 -19.17 3.55
CA SER A 387 21.06 -18.46 4.17
C SER A 387 21.49 -19.15 5.48
N TYR A 388 20.55 -19.57 6.32
CA TYR A 388 20.86 -20.32 7.53
C TYR A 388 21.57 -21.65 7.21
N LYS A 389 21.07 -22.43 6.24
CA LYS A 389 21.69 -23.67 5.79
C LYS A 389 23.13 -23.46 5.30
N TYR A 390 23.37 -22.37 4.58
CA TYR A 390 24.72 -22.04 4.12
C TYR A 390 25.67 -21.75 5.28
N PHE A 391 25.19 -21.05 6.30
CA PHE A 391 25.97 -20.64 7.47
C PHE A 391 25.75 -21.52 8.71
N GLN A 392 25.12 -22.70 8.59
CA GLN A 392 24.75 -23.53 9.76
C GLN A 392 25.94 -23.92 10.66
N SER A 393 27.16 -23.85 10.16
CA SER A 393 28.39 -24.03 10.96
C SER A 393 28.74 -22.81 11.82
N LYS A 394 28.09 -21.65 11.61
CA LYS A 394 28.31 -20.42 12.39
C LYS A 394 27.20 -20.28 13.45
N PRO A 395 27.51 -20.43 14.75
CA PRO A 395 26.50 -20.45 15.81
C PRO A 395 25.73 -19.15 15.96
N ASP A 396 26.30 -18.04 15.51
CA ASP A 396 25.77 -16.68 15.70
C ASP A 396 24.96 -16.16 14.47
N PHE A 397 24.51 -17.08 13.58
CA PHE A 397 23.70 -16.66 12.43
C PHE A 397 22.49 -15.83 12.85
N PHE A 398 21.74 -16.31 13.85
CA PHE A 398 20.62 -15.57 14.43
C PHE A 398 21.05 -14.79 15.67
N ASN A 399 20.64 -13.54 15.74
CA ASN A 399 20.75 -12.73 16.97
C ASN A 399 19.39 -12.70 17.72
N SER A 400 19.37 -12.09 18.91
CA SER A 400 18.16 -12.01 19.75
C SER A 400 17.03 -11.15 19.13
N PHE A 401 17.32 -10.37 18.10
CA PHE A 401 16.34 -9.48 17.48
C PHE A 401 15.29 -10.25 16.69
N LEU A 402 15.65 -11.40 16.08
CA LEU A 402 14.69 -12.25 15.37
C LEU A 402 13.48 -12.61 16.24
N SER A 403 13.72 -12.95 17.51
CA SER A 403 12.62 -13.27 18.44
C SER A 403 11.70 -12.08 18.71
N ARG A 404 12.21 -10.85 18.64
CA ARG A 404 11.39 -9.63 18.77
C ARG A 404 10.57 -9.37 17.52
N LEU A 405 11.09 -9.74 16.35
CA LEU A 405 10.40 -9.57 15.06
C LEU A 405 9.32 -10.63 14.87
N ALA A 406 9.64 -11.91 15.05
CA ALA A 406 8.81 -13.04 14.64
C ALA A 406 8.38 -13.98 15.79
N GLY A 407 8.79 -13.69 17.02
CA GLY A 407 8.65 -14.62 18.13
C GLY A 407 9.80 -15.66 18.16
N PRO A 408 9.95 -16.40 19.28
CA PRO A 408 11.07 -17.33 19.45
C PRO A 408 10.94 -18.60 18.61
N GLU A 409 9.73 -18.94 18.16
CA GLU A 409 9.47 -20.23 17.50
C GLU A 409 10.06 -20.31 16.10
N LEU A 410 10.04 -19.22 15.32
CA LEU A 410 10.56 -19.19 13.95
C LEU A 410 12.04 -19.64 13.92
N ARG A 411 12.86 -19.15 14.84
CA ARG A 411 14.25 -19.54 14.96
C ARG A 411 14.38 -21.04 15.22
N LYS A 412 13.65 -21.58 16.19
CA LYS A 412 13.68 -23.00 16.54
C LYS A 412 13.28 -23.88 15.37
N GLN A 413 12.22 -23.51 14.65
CA GLN A 413 11.73 -24.25 13.49
C GLN A 413 12.78 -24.32 12.38
N ILE A 414 13.46 -23.22 12.09
CA ILE A 414 14.54 -23.17 11.08
C ILE A 414 15.74 -24.02 11.56
N GLU A 415 16.14 -23.90 12.83
CA GLU A 415 17.25 -24.69 13.42
C GLU A 415 16.94 -26.21 13.45
N GLN A 416 15.67 -26.58 13.56
CA GLN A 416 15.20 -27.99 13.48
C GLN A 416 15.10 -28.49 12.03
N GLY A 417 15.36 -27.64 11.03
CA GLY A 417 15.35 -28.02 9.63
C GLY A 417 13.96 -28.13 9.00
N MET A 418 12.94 -27.54 9.63
CA MET A 418 11.59 -27.50 9.05
C MET A 418 11.59 -26.80 7.70
N THR A 419 10.75 -27.29 6.79
CA THR A 419 10.51 -26.66 5.50
C THR A 419 9.68 -25.38 5.65
N GLU A 420 9.70 -24.52 4.63
CA GLU A 420 8.85 -23.33 4.61
C GLU A 420 7.37 -23.69 4.78
N ASP A 421 6.89 -24.74 4.13
CA ASP A 421 5.49 -25.17 4.20
C ASP A 421 5.09 -25.67 5.60
N GLU A 422 5.95 -26.43 6.28
CA GLU A 422 5.73 -26.87 7.67
C GLU A 422 5.68 -25.66 8.62
N ILE A 423 6.58 -24.69 8.45
CA ILE A 423 6.57 -23.45 9.23
C ILE A 423 5.27 -22.68 8.99
N ARG A 424 4.85 -22.49 7.74
CA ARG A 424 3.60 -21.80 7.38
C ARG A 424 2.37 -22.51 7.95
N GLN A 425 2.36 -23.85 7.92
CA GLN A 425 1.26 -24.64 8.48
C GLN A 425 1.09 -24.37 9.97
N SER A 426 2.19 -24.15 10.71
CA SER A 426 2.14 -23.83 12.14
C SER A 426 1.48 -22.49 12.46
N TRP A 427 1.39 -21.55 11.51
CA TRP A 427 0.79 -20.23 11.69
C TRP A 427 -0.72 -20.20 11.49
N GLN A 428 -1.28 -21.23 10.83
CA GLN A 428 -2.66 -21.18 10.28
C GLN A 428 -3.73 -20.96 11.35
N ASP A 429 -3.59 -21.56 12.53
CA ASP A 429 -4.56 -21.37 13.63
C ASP A 429 -4.54 -19.93 14.15
N GLY A 430 -3.36 -19.34 14.30
CA GLY A 430 -3.19 -17.96 14.70
C GLY A 430 -3.78 -16.99 13.65
N LEU A 431 -3.50 -17.25 12.37
CA LEU A 431 -4.00 -16.43 11.26
C LEU A 431 -5.54 -16.46 11.19
N ARG A 432 -6.18 -17.63 11.33
CA ARG A 432 -7.65 -17.74 11.36
C ARG A 432 -8.28 -16.96 12.52
N LYS A 433 -7.68 -17.05 13.71
CA LYS A 433 -8.14 -16.28 14.88
C LYS A 433 -8.01 -14.78 14.64
N PHE A 434 -6.86 -14.35 14.11
CA PHE A 434 -6.64 -12.95 13.79
C PHE A 434 -7.60 -12.44 12.70
N GLN A 435 -7.84 -13.19 11.64
CA GLN A 435 -8.82 -12.84 10.61
C GLN A 435 -10.22 -12.58 11.19
N THR A 436 -10.63 -13.38 12.20
CA THR A 436 -11.91 -13.17 12.89
C THR A 436 -11.96 -11.87 13.68
N ILE A 437 -10.83 -11.49 14.31
CA ILE A 437 -10.71 -10.20 15.01
C ILE A 437 -10.71 -9.06 14.00
N ARG A 438 -9.85 -9.14 12.99
CA ARG A 438 -9.67 -8.14 11.94
C ARG A 438 -10.99 -7.72 11.26
N LYS A 439 -11.81 -8.69 10.90
CA LYS A 439 -13.11 -8.46 10.22
C LYS A 439 -14.06 -7.52 10.96
N LYS A 440 -13.93 -7.35 12.25
CA LYS A 440 -14.77 -6.44 13.05
C LYS A 440 -14.44 -4.96 12.80
N TYR A 441 -13.24 -4.68 12.27
CA TYR A 441 -12.67 -3.34 12.20
C TYR A 441 -12.37 -2.86 10.80
N LEU A 442 -12.71 -3.64 9.77
CA LEU A 442 -12.52 -3.27 8.38
C LEU A 442 -13.42 -2.09 7.99
N LEU A 443 -12.83 -1.10 7.36
CA LEU A 443 -13.47 0.07 6.76
C LEU A 443 -13.66 -0.09 5.25
N TYR A 444 -12.95 -1.03 4.65
CA TYR A 444 -12.86 -1.20 3.20
C TYR A 444 -13.25 -2.62 2.82
N GLU A 445 -13.64 -2.78 1.54
CA GLU A 445 -13.85 -4.09 0.95
C GLU A 445 -12.59 -4.94 1.07
N ASP A 446 -12.75 -6.20 1.52
CA ASP A 446 -11.67 -7.14 1.79
C ASP A 446 -11.21 -7.86 0.51
N PHE A 447 -10.04 -8.52 0.56
CA PHE A 447 -9.49 -9.36 -0.50
C PHE A 447 -9.98 -10.82 -0.40
#